data_0a8607150dcfd886761d96044145c62e
#
_entry.id   0a8607150dcfd886761d96044145c62e
#
_cell.length_a   1.000
_cell.length_b   1.000
_cell.length_c   1.000
_cell.angle_alpha   90.00
_cell.angle_beta   90.00
_cell.angle_gamma   90.00
#
_symmetry.space_group_name_H-M   'P 1'
#
loop_
_entity.id
_entity.type
_entity.pdbx_description
1 polymer ?
#
loop_
_entity_poly.entity_id
_entity_poly.type
_entity_poly.pdbx_seq_one_letter_code
_entity_poly.pdbx_strand_id
1 'polypeptide(L)' 'GLITVDVKGYTGGVQVFVSDSQGNVVGYTISSVANNGIVTLNLGSLSEGDYTLNIVLDNATYYGQFDA' A
#
# COMPACT_ATOMS: atom_id res chain seq x y z
N GLY A 1 -1.81 -8.91 8.93
CA GLY A 1 -0.55 -8.49 8.38
C GLY A 1 -0.30 -7.00 8.43
N LEU A 2 0.95 -6.64 8.43
CA LEU A 2 1.41 -5.26 8.44
C LEU A 2 2.23 -5.01 7.18
N ILE A 3 1.83 -3.98 6.43
CA ILE A 3 2.57 -3.52 5.26
C ILE A 3 3.30 -2.24 5.67
N THR A 4 4.59 -2.19 5.40
CA THR A 4 5.40 -0.99 5.63
C THR A 4 5.99 -0.55 4.29
N VAL A 5 5.75 0.70 3.92
CA VAL A 5 6.27 1.30 2.69
C VAL A 5 7.25 2.40 3.07
N ASP A 6 8.49 2.26 2.65
CA ASP A 6 9.54 3.25 2.87
C ASP A 6 9.63 4.13 1.62
N VAL A 7 9.23 5.39 1.74
CA VAL A 7 9.20 6.34 0.65
C VAL A 7 10.39 7.27 0.78
N LYS A 8 11.19 7.37 -0.27
CA LYS A 8 12.41 8.19 -0.27
C LYS A 8 12.43 9.13 -1.46
N GLY A 9 12.91 10.34 -1.23
CA GLY A 9 13.07 11.34 -2.29
C GLY A 9 11.77 11.84 -2.88
N TYR A 10 10.69 11.88 -2.07
CA TYR A 10 9.37 12.28 -2.53
C TYR A 10 8.67 13.12 -1.47
N THR A 11 8.01 14.17 -1.91
CA THR A 11 7.15 15.01 -1.06
C THR A 11 5.76 15.05 -1.67
N GLY A 12 4.75 14.67 -0.90
CA GLY A 12 3.37 14.70 -1.37
C GLY A 12 2.53 13.60 -0.74
N GLY A 13 1.35 13.40 -1.30
CA GLY A 13 0.41 12.39 -0.83
C GLY A 13 0.83 10.99 -1.25
N VAL A 14 0.57 10.04 -0.38
CA VAL A 14 0.81 8.61 -0.62
C VAL A 14 -0.45 7.86 -0.27
N GLN A 15 -0.98 7.11 -1.23
CA GLN A 15 -2.08 6.18 -1.00
C GLN A 15 -1.53 4.76 -1.08
N VAL A 16 -1.90 3.95 -0.11
CA VAL A 16 -1.52 2.54 -0.10
C VAL A 16 -2.78 1.73 0.10
N PHE A 17 -3.04 0.80 -0.79
CA PHE A 17 -4.17 -0.10 -0.62
C PHE A 17 -3.86 -1.49 -1.14
N VAL A 18 -4.57 -2.46 -0.58
CA VAL A 18 -4.45 -3.87 -0.97
C VAL A 18 -5.80 -4.35 -1.45
N SER A 19 -5.80 -5.01 -2.59
CA SER A 19 -6.98 -5.67 -3.15
C SER A 19 -6.78 -7.17 -3.22
N ASP A 20 -7.89 -7.90 -3.11
CA ASP A 20 -7.89 -9.35 -3.27
C ASP A 20 -7.93 -9.75 -4.76
N SER A 21 -7.98 -11.04 -5.04
CA SER A 21 -7.98 -11.56 -6.41
C SER A 21 -9.25 -11.18 -7.19
N GLN A 22 -10.30 -10.73 -6.51
CA GLN A 22 -11.55 -10.30 -7.14
C GLN A 22 -11.63 -8.78 -7.28
N GLY A 23 -10.57 -8.06 -6.90
CA GLY A 23 -10.52 -6.62 -6.99
C GLY A 23 -11.14 -5.87 -5.81
N ASN A 24 -11.53 -6.57 -4.74
CA ASN A 24 -12.07 -5.92 -3.55
C ASN A 24 -10.94 -5.34 -2.71
N VAL A 25 -11.08 -4.09 -2.28
CA VAL A 25 -10.11 -3.44 -1.39
C VAL A 25 -10.29 -3.99 0.02
N VAL A 26 -9.23 -4.59 0.55
CA VAL A 26 -9.23 -5.19 1.89
C VAL A 26 -8.48 -4.34 2.91
N GLY A 27 -7.76 -3.32 2.47
CA GLY A 27 -7.08 -2.37 3.34
C GLY A 27 -6.70 -1.12 2.58
N TYR A 28 -6.70 0.02 3.26
CA TYR A 28 -6.45 1.31 2.65
C TYR A 28 -5.90 2.27 3.67
N THR A 29 -4.90 3.05 3.28
CA THR A 29 -4.44 4.19 4.05
C THR A 29 -3.99 5.31 3.12
N ILE A 30 -4.11 6.54 3.60
CA ILE A 30 -3.59 7.71 2.91
C ILE A 30 -2.73 8.48 3.92
N SER A 31 -1.59 8.98 3.44
CA SER A 31 -0.65 9.73 4.25
C SER A 31 0.02 10.78 3.39
N SER A 32 0.84 11.61 4.00
CA SER A 32 1.71 12.53 3.28
C SER A 32 3.12 12.43 3.85
N VAL A 33 4.10 12.57 2.98
CA VAL A 33 5.50 12.51 3.36
C VAL A 33 6.22 13.75 2.85
N ALA A 34 7.26 14.15 3.57
CA ALA A 34 8.13 15.26 3.19
C ALA A 34 9.55 14.73 3.05
N ASN A 35 10.01 14.62 1.82
CA ASN A 35 11.34 14.12 1.45
C ASN A 35 11.50 12.62 1.66
N ASN A 36 11.26 12.13 2.86
CA ASN A 36 11.25 10.70 3.22
C ASN A 36 10.13 10.46 4.21
N GLY A 37 9.64 9.24 4.24
CA GLY A 37 8.65 8.85 5.22
C GLY A 37 8.33 7.38 5.16
N ILE A 38 7.70 6.87 6.21
CA ILE A 38 7.24 5.49 6.29
C ILE A 38 5.72 5.51 6.39
N VAL A 39 5.08 4.74 5.51
CA VAL A 39 3.63 4.57 5.51
C VAL A 39 3.34 3.14 5.90
N THR A 40 2.48 2.96 6.88
CA THR A 40 2.15 1.65 7.43
C THR A 40 0.67 1.37 7.23
N LEU A 41 0.36 0.18 6.74
CA LEU A 41 -1.00 -0.31 6.57
C LEU A 41 -1.17 -1.62 7.33
N ASN A 42 -2.08 -1.62 8.29
CA ASN A 42 -2.41 -2.83 9.04
C ASN A 42 -3.63 -3.50 8.41
N LEU A 43 -3.43 -4.71 7.89
CA LEU A 43 -4.47 -5.48 7.21
C LEU A 43 -5.23 -6.42 8.14
N GLY A 44 -4.74 -6.57 9.39
CA GLY A 44 -5.27 -7.59 10.28
C GLY A 44 -4.98 -8.99 9.74
N SER A 45 -5.95 -9.89 9.92
CA SER A 45 -5.84 -11.26 9.40
C SER A 45 -6.43 -11.33 8.00
N LEU A 46 -5.63 -11.75 7.03
CA LEU A 46 -6.09 -11.95 5.67
C LEU A 46 -6.47 -13.40 5.45
N SER A 47 -7.52 -13.60 4.65
CA SER A 47 -7.85 -14.93 4.15
C SER A 47 -6.75 -15.41 3.22
N GLU A 48 -6.56 -16.71 3.15
CA GLU A 48 -5.63 -17.31 2.20
C GLU A 48 -6.00 -16.92 0.78
N GLY A 49 -5.02 -16.51 -0.01
CA GLY A 49 -5.22 -16.11 -1.40
C GLY A 49 -4.15 -15.18 -1.90
N ASP A 50 -4.38 -14.65 -3.10
CA ASP A 50 -3.49 -13.75 -3.79
C ASP A 50 -3.98 -12.31 -3.64
N TYR A 51 -3.05 -11.40 -3.41
CA TYR A 51 -3.34 -9.99 -3.17
C TYR A 51 -2.44 -9.11 -4.00
N THR A 52 -2.93 -7.92 -4.30
CA THR A 52 -2.18 -6.87 -5.00
C THR A 52 -2.00 -5.68 -4.07
N LEU A 53 -0.75 -5.28 -3.88
CA LEU A 53 -0.39 -4.05 -3.19
C LEU A 53 -0.32 -2.92 -4.21
N ASN A 54 -0.98 -1.80 -3.91
CA ASN A 54 -1.00 -0.62 -4.77
C ASN A 54 -0.46 0.56 -3.99
N ILE A 55 0.53 1.26 -4.55
CA ILE A 55 1.11 2.45 -3.96
C ILE A 55 0.98 3.57 -4.99
N VAL A 56 0.20 4.60 -4.65
CA VAL A 56 -0.11 5.70 -5.55
C VAL A 56 0.52 6.98 -5.03
N LEU A 57 1.44 7.51 -5.81
CA LEU A 57 2.06 8.83 -5.62
C LEU A 57 1.49 9.80 -6.65
N ASP A 58 1.79 11.08 -6.52
CA ASP A 58 1.31 12.10 -7.47
C ASP A 58 1.85 11.85 -8.88
N ASN A 59 3.04 11.29 -9.00
CA ASN A 59 3.75 11.13 -10.27
C ASN A 59 3.92 9.68 -10.73
N ALA A 60 3.48 8.71 -9.94
CA ALA A 60 3.69 7.30 -10.26
C ALA A 60 2.77 6.40 -9.46
N THR A 61 2.49 5.23 -9.99
CA THR A 61 1.78 4.16 -9.30
C THR A 61 2.62 2.89 -9.39
N TYR A 62 2.75 2.22 -8.27
CA TYR A 62 3.52 0.97 -8.16
C TYR A 62 2.60 -0.16 -7.74
N TYR A 63 2.86 -1.35 -8.28
CA TYR A 63 2.09 -2.55 -7.97
C TYR A 63 3.03 -3.65 -7.52
N GLY A 64 2.59 -4.42 -6.54
CA GLY A 64 3.28 -5.63 -6.11
C GLY A 64 2.26 -6.71 -5.78
N GLN A 65 2.62 -7.97 -5.95
CA GLN A 65 1.74 -9.09 -5.64
C GLN A 65 2.33 -9.93 -4.53
N PHE A 66 1.46 -10.45 -3.67
CA PHE A 66 1.87 -11.31 -2.58
C PHE A 66 0.76 -12.31 -2.23
N ASP A 67 1.14 -13.38 -1.55
CA ASP A 67 0.21 -14.40 -1.06
C ASP A 67 0.02 -14.25 0.46
N ALA A 68 -1.15 -14.59 0.92
CA ALA A 68 -1.40 -14.74 2.34
C ALA A 68 -1.83 -16.17 2.68
#